data_5485fcf0eb1dfd9752e337cf8664d676
#
_entry.id   5485fcf0eb1dfd9752e337cf8664d676
#
_cell.length_a   1.000
_cell.length_b   1.000
_cell.length_c   1.000
_cell.angle_alpha   90.00
_cell.angle_beta   90.00
_cell.angle_gamma   90.00
#
_symmetry.space_group_name_H-M   'P 1'
#
loop_
_entity.id
_entity.type
_entity.pdbx_description
1 polymer ?
#
loop_
_entity_poly.entity_id
_entity_poly.type
_entity_poly.pdbx_seq_one_letter_code
_entity_poly.pdbx_strand_id
1 'polypeptide(L)'
;MGATALFSVLLTGTVTAQVGKPFIHDPSTIMECEGKYYTFGTGGGGLISEDGWTWNSGAVRPCGGAAPDVVKIGDRYLVAYGATGGGLGGGHNGRILTMWNKTLDPKSPDFKYSEAVVVASSDGVEDNDAIDPGLLLDPTDGRLWLSYGTYFGFIRLVELDPKTGKRAEGNKALNLAIDCEATDLMYRDGWYYLLGTHGTCCDGANSTYNIVVGRSRKVTGPYLDNMGRDMIEGGGKMVVAAGGRVTGPGHFGRLILGEGVEKMSCHYEADLDQGGRSVLAIRPLLWKNGWPVAGDNFKEGTYEIESERRGYALELVVDFVRMAGGMRGFNRNNDEPVKPVPSQELTDVIKTWPTGNTGVRIGDYMFRPHQKWTITAVPEAGGYPGGPYYKIVIAGTDRALAATAEAEVITVPTFTGVPEQLWRIDQLIDGTYRIMPKVVPNSKEKLALVSSGDSTPTLATFDMNSDNSKWNFKAH
;
A
#
# COMPACT_ATOMS: atom_id res chain seq x y z
N MET A 1 -49.29 18.91 -13.87
CA MET A 1 -47.90 19.38 -13.76
C MET A 1 -47.19 18.52 -12.75
N GLY A 2 -46.49 17.50 -13.20
CA GLY A 2 -45.76 16.56 -12.32
C GLY A 2 -44.33 17.03 -12.20
N ALA A 3 -43.89 17.26 -10.98
CA ALA A 3 -42.49 17.55 -10.65
C ALA A 3 -41.72 16.23 -10.52
N THR A 4 -40.86 15.98 -11.48
CA THR A 4 -39.91 14.85 -11.41
C THR A 4 -38.75 15.24 -10.52
N ALA A 5 -38.69 14.69 -9.30
CA ALA A 5 -37.53 14.83 -8.45
C ALA A 5 -36.39 13.97 -9.00
N LEU A 6 -35.34 14.60 -9.47
CA LEU A 6 -34.06 13.92 -9.73
C LEU A 6 -33.42 13.56 -8.38
N PHE A 7 -33.47 12.27 -8.03
CA PHE A 7 -32.60 11.74 -7.00
C PHE A 7 -31.18 11.57 -7.58
N SER A 8 -30.27 12.46 -7.22
CA SER A 8 -28.83 12.22 -7.38
C SER A 8 -28.43 11.14 -6.41
N VAL A 9 -28.30 9.92 -6.90
CA VAL A 9 -27.60 8.87 -6.18
C VAL A 9 -26.11 9.26 -6.16
N LEU A 10 -25.65 9.77 -5.04
CA LEU A 10 -24.23 9.84 -4.75
C LEU A 10 -23.73 8.40 -4.67
N LEU A 11 -23.22 7.88 -5.76
CA LEU A 11 -22.35 6.72 -5.76
C LEU A 11 -21.08 7.10 -4.99
N THR A 12 -21.05 6.78 -3.71
CA THR A 12 -19.79 6.72 -2.96
C THR A 12 -19.04 5.50 -3.47
N GLY A 13 -18.46 5.61 -4.64
CA GLY A 13 -17.54 4.61 -5.16
C GLY A 13 -16.32 4.59 -4.24
N THR A 14 -16.16 3.50 -3.50
CA THR A 14 -14.84 3.19 -2.93
C THR A 14 -13.89 3.09 -4.10
N VAL A 15 -12.96 4.05 -4.21
CA VAL A 15 -11.89 3.96 -5.21
C VAL A 15 -11.19 2.62 -4.96
N THR A 16 -11.36 1.68 -5.87
CA THR A 16 -10.64 0.41 -5.81
C THR A 16 -9.15 0.72 -5.77
N ALA A 17 -8.44 0.08 -4.89
CA ALA A 17 -7.02 0.37 -4.65
C ALA A 17 -6.18 0.30 -5.94
N GLN A 18 -6.62 -0.47 -6.91
CA GLN A 18 -5.95 -0.67 -8.20
C GLN A 18 -6.96 -0.53 -9.34
N VAL A 19 -6.52 0.03 -10.47
CA VAL A 19 -7.37 0.22 -11.66
C VAL A 19 -6.84 -0.53 -12.87
N GLY A 20 -7.55 -0.47 -13.99
CA GLY A 20 -7.27 -1.25 -15.18
C GLY A 20 -7.93 -2.62 -15.14
N LYS A 21 -7.12 -3.66 -15.22
CA LYS A 21 -7.57 -5.06 -15.14
C LYS A 21 -6.73 -5.82 -14.11
N PRO A 22 -6.83 -5.48 -12.82
CA PRO A 22 -5.99 -6.03 -11.76
C PRO A 22 -6.39 -7.47 -11.36
N PHE A 23 -6.87 -8.29 -12.31
CA PHE A 23 -7.38 -9.62 -12.04
C PHE A 23 -6.24 -10.63 -11.97
N ILE A 24 -6.03 -11.16 -10.79
CA ILE A 24 -4.97 -12.12 -10.50
C ILE A 24 -5.35 -12.96 -9.29
N HIS A 25 -4.91 -14.22 -9.29
CA HIS A 25 -4.92 -15.12 -8.14
C HIS A 25 -3.48 -15.48 -7.80
N ASP A 26 -3.14 -15.56 -6.51
CA ASP A 26 -1.80 -15.84 -5.97
C ASP A 26 -0.71 -14.91 -6.56
N PRO A 27 -0.78 -13.59 -6.35
CA PRO A 27 0.22 -12.69 -6.87
C PRO A 27 1.57 -12.89 -6.16
N SER A 28 2.64 -13.03 -6.92
CA SER A 28 4.00 -12.98 -6.40
C SER A 28 4.30 -11.62 -5.76
N THR A 29 5.38 -11.54 -5.01
CA THR A 29 6.00 -10.27 -4.64
C THR A 29 6.14 -9.36 -5.87
N ILE A 30 5.74 -8.09 -5.73
CA ILE A 30 5.83 -7.10 -6.81
C ILE A 30 7.29 -6.70 -7.00
N MET A 31 7.79 -6.84 -8.23
CA MET A 31 9.15 -6.45 -8.60
C MET A 31 9.17 -5.27 -9.55
N GLU A 32 10.06 -4.33 -9.27
CA GLU A 32 10.41 -3.29 -10.24
C GLU A 32 11.48 -3.81 -11.19
N CYS A 33 11.25 -3.62 -12.48
CA CYS A 33 12.20 -3.92 -13.53
C CYS A 33 12.10 -2.84 -14.63
N GLU A 34 13.21 -2.13 -14.88
CA GLU A 34 13.30 -1.11 -15.93
C GLU A 34 12.21 -0.01 -15.82
N GLY A 35 11.89 0.40 -14.58
CA GLY A 35 10.90 1.45 -14.31
C GLY A 35 9.45 1.01 -14.38
N LYS A 36 9.18 -0.29 -14.53
CA LYS A 36 7.84 -0.90 -14.52
C LYS A 36 7.71 -1.88 -13.37
N TYR A 37 6.49 -2.19 -13.00
CA TYR A 37 6.16 -3.13 -11.94
C TYR A 37 5.55 -4.41 -12.52
N TYR A 38 5.97 -5.55 -11.98
CA TYR A 38 5.56 -6.88 -12.43
C TYR A 38 5.11 -7.72 -11.22
N THR A 39 4.04 -8.47 -11.39
CA THR A 39 3.64 -9.55 -10.49
C THR A 39 3.12 -10.73 -11.30
N PHE A 40 3.46 -11.94 -10.88
CA PHE A 40 3.05 -13.17 -11.54
C PHE A 40 1.95 -13.86 -10.72
N GLY A 41 1.08 -14.60 -11.37
CA GLY A 41 0.00 -15.32 -10.71
C GLY A 41 -0.09 -16.77 -11.10
N THR A 42 -1.00 -17.49 -10.47
CA THR A 42 -1.38 -18.85 -10.85
C THR A 42 -1.83 -18.90 -12.30
N GLY A 43 -1.44 -19.95 -13.03
CA GLY A 43 -1.77 -20.15 -14.44
C GLY A 43 -0.71 -19.69 -15.44
N GLY A 44 0.43 -19.14 -15.00
CA GLY A 44 1.58 -18.83 -15.86
C GLY A 44 1.61 -17.42 -16.46
N GLY A 45 0.65 -16.57 -16.12
CA GLY A 45 0.59 -15.16 -16.48
C GLY A 45 0.90 -14.24 -15.32
N GLY A 46 0.62 -12.96 -15.51
CA GLY A 46 0.74 -11.94 -14.49
C GLY A 46 0.36 -10.56 -15.01
N LEU A 47 0.60 -9.58 -14.16
CA LEU A 47 0.25 -8.19 -14.40
C LEU A 47 1.49 -7.32 -14.56
N ILE A 48 1.37 -6.28 -15.40
CA ILE A 48 2.37 -5.23 -15.60
C ILE A 48 1.72 -3.89 -15.27
N SER A 49 2.48 -3.00 -14.65
CA SER A 49 2.10 -1.62 -14.41
C SER A 49 3.24 -0.66 -14.71
N GLU A 50 2.94 0.45 -15.39
CA GLU A 50 3.91 1.53 -15.65
C GLU A 50 4.04 2.49 -14.42
N ASP A 51 3.02 2.52 -13.56
CA ASP A 51 2.93 3.47 -12.43
C ASP A 51 2.75 2.79 -11.06
N GLY A 52 2.52 1.48 -11.02
CA GLY A 52 2.24 0.72 -9.80
C GLY A 52 0.79 0.87 -9.29
N TRP A 53 -0.08 1.52 -10.05
CA TRP A 53 -1.51 1.69 -9.72
C TRP A 53 -2.43 1.18 -10.82
N THR A 54 -2.09 1.42 -12.09
CA THR A 54 -2.83 0.93 -13.26
C THR A 54 -2.23 -0.39 -13.72
N TRP A 55 -2.97 -1.49 -13.56
CA TRP A 55 -2.49 -2.83 -13.84
C TRP A 55 -3.18 -3.45 -15.05
N ASN A 56 -2.42 -4.15 -15.88
CA ASN A 56 -2.93 -4.89 -17.03
C ASN A 56 -2.19 -6.24 -17.14
N SER A 57 -2.83 -7.22 -17.78
CA SER A 57 -2.17 -8.48 -18.10
C SER A 57 -0.99 -8.26 -19.04
N GLY A 58 0.04 -9.10 -18.95
CA GLY A 58 1.19 -9.01 -19.82
C GLY A 58 2.49 -9.55 -19.24
N ALA A 59 2.61 -9.69 -17.93
CA ALA A 59 3.76 -10.39 -17.37
C ALA A 59 3.74 -11.86 -17.78
N VAL A 60 4.90 -12.40 -18.15
CA VAL A 60 5.04 -13.74 -18.70
C VAL A 60 5.96 -14.58 -17.84
N ARG A 61 5.44 -15.66 -17.34
CA ARG A 61 6.16 -16.75 -16.71
C ARG A 61 6.20 -17.95 -17.66
N PRO A 62 7.26 -18.77 -17.66
CA PRO A 62 7.53 -19.71 -18.76
C PRO A 62 6.58 -20.89 -18.89
N CYS A 63 5.78 -21.19 -17.86
CA CYS A 63 4.81 -22.31 -17.90
C CYS A 63 3.64 -22.07 -16.99
N GLY A 64 2.61 -22.89 -17.15
CA GLY A 64 1.55 -23.02 -16.15
C GLY A 64 2.14 -23.45 -14.80
N GLY A 65 1.36 -23.36 -13.76
CA GLY A 65 1.75 -23.68 -12.40
C GLY A 65 1.06 -22.74 -11.42
N ALA A 66 1.33 -22.92 -10.15
CA ALA A 66 0.63 -22.23 -9.09
C ALA A 66 1.54 -21.34 -8.25
N ALA A 67 0.94 -20.30 -7.71
CA ALA A 67 1.44 -19.50 -6.60
C ALA A 67 2.93 -19.13 -6.73
N PRO A 68 3.33 -18.38 -7.75
CA PRO A 68 4.73 -18.02 -7.97
C PRO A 68 5.22 -17.00 -6.95
N ASP A 69 6.54 -16.98 -6.74
CA ASP A 69 7.21 -15.84 -6.13
C ASP A 69 8.47 -15.45 -6.91
N VAL A 70 8.96 -14.24 -6.68
CA VAL A 70 10.10 -13.68 -7.38
C VAL A 70 10.97 -12.83 -6.49
N VAL A 71 12.29 -13.00 -6.62
CA VAL A 71 13.28 -12.18 -5.91
C VAL A 71 14.37 -11.69 -6.86
N LYS A 72 14.81 -10.44 -6.70
CA LYS A 72 15.95 -9.89 -7.43
C LYS A 72 17.26 -10.24 -6.71
N ILE A 73 18.20 -10.83 -7.45
CA ILE A 73 19.53 -11.19 -6.94
C ILE A 73 20.58 -10.63 -7.90
N GLY A 74 21.28 -9.60 -7.45
CA GLY A 74 22.20 -8.87 -8.32
C GLY A 74 21.49 -8.18 -9.49
N ASP A 75 21.85 -8.56 -10.72
CA ASP A 75 21.32 -8.00 -11.97
C ASP A 75 20.21 -8.87 -12.62
N ARG A 76 19.73 -9.89 -11.94
CA ARG A 76 18.75 -10.84 -12.49
C ARG A 76 17.69 -11.21 -11.46
N TYR A 77 16.66 -11.90 -11.93
CA TYR A 77 15.49 -12.30 -11.15
C TYR A 77 15.41 -13.83 -11.08
N LEU A 78 15.22 -14.35 -9.88
CA LEU A 78 14.87 -15.76 -9.65
C LEU A 78 13.36 -15.84 -9.44
N VAL A 79 12.69 -16.64 -10.27
CA VAL A 79 11.25 -16.94 -10.13
C VAL A 79 11.12 -18.35 -9.62
N ALA A 80 10.34 -18.54 -8.56
CA ALA A 80 9.93 -19.85 -8.07
C ALA A 80 8.43 -20.07 -8.31
N TYR A 81 8.00 -21.30 -8.57
CA TYR A 81 6.59 -21.63 -8.75
C TYR A 81 6.30 -23.11 -8.49
N GLY A 82 5.06 -23.39 -8.09
CA GLY A 82 4.58 -24.76 -7.90
C GLY A 82 4.18 -25.39 -9.23
N ALA A 83 4.75 -26.54 -9.57
CA ALA A 83 4.24 -27.42 -10.62
C ALA A 83 3.46 -28.56 -9.95
N THR A 84 2.15 -28.47 -9.99
CA THR A 84 1.30 -29.39 -9.23
C THR A 84 0.88 -30.60 -10.05
N GLY A 85 0.91 -31.76 -9.41
CA GLY A 85 0.26 -32.97 -9.88
C GLY A 85 -1.01 -33.35 -9.11
N GLY A 86 -1.42 -32.55 -8.11
CA GLY A 86 -2.58 -32.80 -7.27
C GLY A 86 -3.55 -31.63 -7.26
N GLY A 87 -4.83 -31.89 -7.20
CA GLY A 87 -5.83 -30.85 -7.02
C GLY A 87 -5.97 -30.41 -5.57
N LEU A 88 -6.99 -29.61 -5.27
CA LEU A 88 -7.37 -29.07 -3.96
C LEU A 88 -7.52 -30.08 -2.81
N GLY A 89 -7.20 -31.33 -2.99
CA GLY A 89 -7.27 -32.39 -1.99
C GLY A 89 -5.93 -32.83 -1.41
N GLY A 90 -4.86 -32.05 -1.59
CA GLY A 90 -3.54 -32.40 -1.04
C GLY A 90 -2.98 -33.66 -1.69
N GLY A 91 -2.83 -33.66 -3.01
CA GLY A 91 -2.37 -34.86 -3.73
C GLY A 91 -0.91 -35.23 -3.48
N HIS A 92 -0.17 -34.46 -2.68
CA HIS A 92 1.24 -34.66 -2.31
C HIS A 92 2.16 -35.04 -3.49
N ASN A 93 1.86 -34.50 -4.70
CA ASN A 93 2.60 -34.75 -5.93
C ASN A 93 3.18 -33.45 -6.52
N GLY A 94 3.32 -32.43 -5.70
CA GLY A 94 3.84 -31.11 -6.11
C GLY A 94 5.37 -31.09 -6.25
N ARG A 95 5.83 -30.09 -6.98
CA ARG A 95 7.26 -29.74 -7.09
C ARG A 95 7.38 -28.22 -7.12
N ILE A 96 8.40 -27.69 -6.44
CA ILE A 96 8.82 -26.32 -6.62
C ILE A 96 9.95 -26.28 -7.63
N LEU A 97 9.79 -25.41 -8.62
CA LEU A 97 10.79 -25.14 -9.63
C LEU A 97 11.28 -23.70 -9.53
N THR A 98 12.57 -23.50 -9.85
CA THR A 98 13.18 -22.19 -9.98
C THR A 98 13.71 -21.95 -11.37
N MET A 99 13.63 -20.71 -11.84
CA MET A 99 14.14 -20.26 -13.14
C MET A 99 14.69 -18.85 -13.02
N TRP A 100 15.75 -18.56 -13.76
CA TRP A 100 16.35 -17.24 -13.85
C TRP A 100 15.90 -16.49 -15.07
N ASN A 101 15.75 -15.17 -14.94
CA ASN A 101 15.68 -14.25 -16.06
C ASN A 101 16.48 -12.97 -15.75
N LYS A 102 17.04 -12.36 -16.78
CA LYS A 102 17.79 -11.10 -16.66
C LYS A 102 16.85 -9.88 -16.57
N THR A 103 15.69 -9.98 -17.17
CA THR A 103 14.65 -8.94 -17.17
C THR A 103 13.27 -9.56 -16.99
N LEU A 104 12.30 -8.78 -16.53
CA LEU A 104 10.89 -9.19 -16.45
C LEU A 104 10.06 -8.59 -17.59
N ASP A 105 10.64 -7.70 -18.43
CA ASP A 105 9.96 -7.16 -19.60
C ASP A 105 9.94 -8.16 -20.76
N PRO A 106 8.78 -8.73 -21.12
CA PRO A 106 8.67 -9.69 -22.22
C PRO A 106 8.97 -9.09 -23.60
N LYS A 107 9.09 -7.76 -23.71
CA LYS A 107 9.47 -7.06 -24.94
C LYS A 107 10.99 -6.85 -25.06
N SER A 108 11.72 -7.09 -23.98
CA SER A 108 13.17 -6.95 -23.98
C SER A 108 13.84 -8.07 -24.80
N PRO A 109 14.88 -7.78 -25.59
CA PRO A 109 15.66 -8.81 -26.30
C PRO A 109 16.38 -9.77 -25.32
N ASP A 110 16.63 -9.35 -24.10
CA ASP A 110 17.24 -10.15 -23.03
C ASP A 110 16.23 -11.04 -22.28
N PHE A 111 14.94 -10.98 -22.63
CA PHE A 111 13.88 -11.76 -21.97
C PHE A 111 14.01 -13.24 -22.35
N LYS A 112 14.65 -14.00 -21.46
CA LYS A 112 14.82 -15.43 -21.64
C LYS A 112 14.97 -16.12 -20.30
N TYR A 113 14.04 -17.00 -19.98
CA TYR A 113 14.17 -17.85 -18.81
C TYR A 113 15.20 -18.96 -19.00
N SER A 114 15.94 -19.28 -17.94
CA SER A 114 16.79 -20.47 -17.88
C SER A 114 15.95 -21.75 -17.90
N GLU A 115 16.60 -22.90 -17.99
CA GLU A 115 15.95 -24.17 -17.70
C GLU A 115 15.45 -24.21 -16.26
N ALA A 116 14.31 -24.88 -16.06
CA ALA A 116 13.72 -25.07 -14.74
C ALA A 116 14.51 -26.07 -13.91
N VAL A 117 14.68 -25.76 -12.64
CA VAL A 117 15.36 -26.63 -11.66
C VAL A 117 14.38 -26.99 -10.55
N VAL A 118 14.18 -28.27 -10.28
CA VAL A 118 13.41 -28.75 -9.14
C VAL A 118 14.23 -28.54 -7.86
N VAL A 119 13.66 -27.84 -6.89
CA VAL A 119 14.31 -27.50 -5.59
C VAL A 119 13.61 -28.12 -4.40
N ALA A 120 12.34 -28.48 -4.52
CA ALA A 120 11.59 -29.24 -3.53
C ALA A 120 10.56 -30.14 -4.24
N SER A 121 10.17 -31.23 -3.60
CA SER A 121 9.21 -32.20 -4.12
C SER A 121 8.42 -32.82 -2.96
N SER A 122 7.18 -33.16 -3.21
CA SER A 122 6.31 -33.92 -2.29
C SER A 122 6.21 -35.40 -2.64
N ASP A 123 7.08 -35.93 -3.47
CA ASP A 123 7.06 -37.32 -3.99
C ASP A 123 7.67 -38.36 -3.02
N GLY A 124 7.38 -38.23 -1.75
CA GLY A 124 7.81 -39.15 -0.69
C GLY A 124 9.13 -38.78 0.02
N VAL A 125 9.87 -37.78 -0.49
CA VAL A 125 11.08 -37.28 0.16
C VAL A 125 10.74 -36.20 1.19
N GLU A 126 9.86 -35.30 0.82
CA GLU A 126 9.47 -34.15 1.67
C GLU A 126 8.18 -34.37 2.45
N ASP A 127 7.41 -35.40 2.15
CA ASP A 127 6.17 -35.80 2.83
C ASP A 127 5.22 -34.60 3.06
N ASN A 128 5.08 -33.75 2.06
CA ASN A 128 4.25 -32.55 2.13
C ASN A 128 3.92 -32.03 0.73
N ASP A 129 2.97 -31.11 0.62
CA ASP A 129 2.67 -30.41 -0.61
C ASP A 129 3.77 -29.40 -0.97
N ALA A 130 4.48 -29.66 -2.04
CA ALA A 130 5.50 -28.76 -2.56
C ALA A 130 4.84 -27.76 -3.53
N ILE A 131 4.22 -26.73 -2.96
CA ILE A 131 3.51 -25.63 -3.63
C ILE A 131 3.72 -24.33 -2.83
N ASP A 132 3.28 -23.21 -3.35
CA ASP A 132 3.28 -21.90 -2.71
C ASP A 132 4.67 -21.46 -2.20
N PRO A 133 5.67 -21.36 -3.11
CA PRO A 133 7.00 -20.90 -2.72
C PRO A 133 7.01 -19.43 -2.33
N GLY A 134 7.69 -19.09 -1.23
CA GLY A 134 8.08 -17.72 -0.85
C GLY A 134 9.60 -17.62 -0.75
N LEU A 135 10.19 -16.60 -1.36
CA LEU A 135 11.64 -16.40 -1.48
C LEU A 135 12.14 -15.26 -0.61
N LEU A 136 13.17 -15.50 0.21
CA LEU A 136 13.89 -14.47 0.94
C LEU A 136 15.37 -14.51 0.62
N LEU A 137 15.90 -13.47 -0.02
CA LEU A 137 17.33 -13.17 0.03
C LEU A 137 17.60 -12.45 1.36
N ASP A 138 18.22 -13.17 2.30
CA ASP A 138 18.46 -12.67 3.65
C ASP A 138 19.44 -11.47 3.60
N PRO A 139 19.01 -10.28 4.03
CA PRO A 139 19.87 -9.10 3.98
C PRO A 139 20.99 -9.12 5.05
N THR A 140 20.98 -10.08 5.97
CA THR A 140 21.96 -10.15 7.05
C THR A 140 23.21 -10.90 6.66
N ASP A 141 23.09 -11.93 5.81
CA ASP A 141 24.19 -12.82 5.44
C ASP A 141 24.22 -13.21 3.95
N GLY A 142 23.21 -12.79 3.17
CA GLY A 142 23.12 -13.06 1.73
C GLY A 142 22.68 -14.48 1.39
N ARG A 143 22.22 -15.27 2.34
CA ARG A 143 21.66 -16.61 2.09
C ARG A 143 20.29 -16.48 1.44
N LEU A 144 19.96 -17.44 0.59
CA LEU A 144 18.66 -17.51 -0.08
C LEU A 144 17.80 -18.59 0.55
N TRP A 145 16.65 -18.20 1.05
CA TRP A 145 15.70 -19.09 1.70
C TRP A 145 14.44 -19.24 0.85
N LEU A 146 13.87 -20.44 0.88
CA LEU A 146 12.58 -20.78 0.26
C LEU A 146 11.68 -21.42 1.31
N SER A 147 10.55 -20.77 1.60
CA SER A 147 9.44 -21.40 2.32
C SER A 147 8.44 -21.98 1.31
N TYR A 148 7.74 -23.05 1.67
CA TYR A 148 6.71 -23.68 0.83
C TYR A 148 5.82 -24.60 1.64
N GLY A 149 4.63 -24.90 1.12
CA GLY A 149 3.69 -25.83 1.72
C GLY A 149 2.26 -25.30 1.77
N THR A 150 1.36 -26.13 2.26
CA THR A 150 -0.07 -25.81 2.45
C THR A 150 -0.55 -26.19 3.84
N TYR A 151 -1.80 -25.80 4.16
CA TYR A 151 -2.47 -26.17 5.41
C TYR A 151 -2.83 -27.67 5.50
N PHE A 152 -2.55 -28.49 4.46
CA PHE A 152 -2.66 -29.95 4.52
C PHE A 152 -1.45 -30.63 5.14
N GLY A 153 -0.39 -29.89 5.48
CA GLY A 153 0.81 -30.39 6.08
C GLY A 153 1.57 -29.29 6.80
N PHE A 154 2.91 -29.36 6.72
CA PHE A 154 3.77 -28.34 7.28
C PHE A 154 4.20 -27.31 6.23
N ILE A 155 4.30 -26.06 6.64
CA ILE A 155 5.14 -25.11 5.94
C ILE A 155 6.59 -25.47 6.22
N ARG A 156 7.37 -25.60 5.17
CA ARG A 156 8.77 -25.98 5.20
C ARG A 156 9.69 -24.87 4.74
N LEU A 157 10.93 -24.91 5.25
CA LEU A 157 12.01 -24.02 4.88
C LEU A 157 13.18 -24.82 4.35
N VAL A 158 13.71 -24.42 3.20
CA VAL A 158 14.97 -24.93 2.64
C VAL A 158 15.88 -23.78 2.24
N GLU A 159 17.18 -24.04 2.22
CA GLU A 159 18.16 -23.10 1.73
C GLU A 159 18.47 -23.37 0.25
N LEU A 160 18.53 -22.31 -0.53
CA LEU A 160 18.96 -22.33 -1.93
C LEU A 160 20.32 -21.65 -2.06
N ASP A 161 21.09 -22.07 -3.05
CA ASP A 161 22.29 -21.36 -3.48
C ASP A 161 21.90 -20.10 -4.26
N PRO A 162 22.21 -18.88 -3.79
CA PRO A 162 21.82 -17.63 -4.43
C PRO A 162 22.46 -17.40 -5.82
N LYS A 163 23.51 -18.17 -6.17
CA LYS A 163 24.14 -18.08 -7.50
C LYS A 163 23.43 -18.93 -8.53
N THR A 164 22.95 -20.09 -8.14
CA THR A 164 22.37 -21.09 -9.04
C THR A 164 20.88 -21.24 -8.94
N GLY A 165 20.25 -20.81 -7.82
CA GLY A 165 18.84 -21.02 -7.54
C GLY A 165 18.49 -22.47 -7.23
N LYS A 166 19.49 -23.34 -7.03
CA LYS A 166 19.32 -24.76 -6.66
C LYS A 166 19.26 -24.93 -5.15
N ARG A 167 18.66 -26.01 -4.70
CA ARG A 167 18.74 -26.39 -3.28
C ARG A 167 20.19 -26.56 -2.85
N ALA A 168 20.58 -25.99 -1.72
CA ALA A 168 21.92 -26.12 -1.18
C ALA A 168 22.21 -27.60 -0.84
N GLU A 169 23.41 -28.03 -1.14
CA GLU A 169 23.83 -29.43 -0.93
C GLU A 169 23.69 -29.83 0.55
N GLY A 170 23.10 -30.99 0.79
CA GLY A 170 22.89 -31.51 2.15
C GLY A 170 21.82 -30.77 2.96
N ASN A 171 21.17 -29.72 2.40
CA ASN A 171 20.14 -28.98 3.11
C ASN A 171 18.90 -29.84 3.33
N LYS A 172 18.44 -29.92 4.59
CA LYS A 172 17.21 -30.62 4.99
C LYS A 172 16.10 -29.61 5.21
N ALA A 173 14.88 -29.97 4.82
CA ALA A 173 13.71 -29.15 5.07
C ALA A 173 13.44 -29.05 6.59
N LEU A 174 13.10 -27.85 7.04
CA LEU A 174 12.71 -27.56 8.42
C LEU A 174 11.22 -27.22 8.44
N ASN A 175 10.49 -27.69 9.43
CA ASN A 175 9.09 -27.33 9.63
C ASN A 175 8.99 -25.99 10.37
N LEU A 176 8.20 -25.05 9.85
CA LEU A 176 8.04 -23.71 10.40
C LEU A 176 6.64 -23.43 10.94
N ALA A 177 5.61 -23.93 10.31
CA ALA A 177 4.22 -23.61 10.62
C ALA A 177 3.28 -24.72 10.18
N ILE A 178 2.03 -24.66 10.65
CA ILE A 178 0.88 -25.43 10.19
C ILE A 178 -0.31 -24.50 9.98
N ASP A 179 -1.40 -25.01 9.41
CA ASP A 179 -2.70 -24.32 9.29
C ASP A 179 -2.61 -22.99 8.52
N CYS A 180 -1.68 -22.91 7.60
CA CYS A 180 -1.55 -21.82 6.64
C CYS A 180 -0.88 -22.28 5.36
N GLU A 181 -0.91 -21.42 4.34
CA GLU A 181 -0.23 -21.62 3.05
C GLU A 181 0.28 -20.29 2.50
N ALA A 182 0.83 -20.26 1.29
CA ALA A 182 1.29 -19.05 0.61
C ALA A 182 2.15 -18.17 1.53
N THR A 183 3.19 -18.78 2.09
CA THR A 183 4.02 -18.10 3.08
C THR A 183 5.08 -17.24 2.43
N ASP A 184 5.33 -16.08 3.03
CA ASP A 184 6.44 -15.20 2.70
C ASP A 184 7.26 -14.88 3.95
N LEU A 185 8.56 -14.71 3.75
CA LEU A 185 9.52 -14.39 4.80
C LEU A 185 10.02 -12.96 4.61
N MET A 186 10.09 -12.20 5.68
CA MET A 186 10.76 -10.90 5.66
C MET A 186 11.64 -10.69 6.89
N TYR A 187 12.67 -9.85 6.71
CA TYR A 187 13.54 -9.42 7.81
C TYR A 187 13.35 -7.93 8.08
N ARG A 188 13.27 -7.55 9.38
CA ARG A 188 13.25 -6.16 9.82
C ARG A 188 13.75 -6.04 11.27
N ASP A 189 14.63 -5.10 11.50
CA ASP A 189 15.06 -4.65 12.84
C ASP A 189 15.49 -5.82 13.78
N GLY A 190 16.22 -6.80 13.22
CA GLY A 190 16.70 -7.96 13.95
C GLY A 190 15.66 -9.07 14.18
N TRP A 191 14.52 -9.01 13.47
CA TRP A 191 13.50 -10.04 13.49
C TRP A 191 13.22 -10.58 12.09
N TYR A 192 13.01 -11.89 12.00
CA TYR A 192 12.38 -12.54 10.86
C TYR A 192 10.89 -12.67 11.13
N TYR A 193 10.09 -12.45 10.12
CA TYR A 193 8.63 -12.58 10.14
C TYR A 193 8.24 -13.61 9.11
N LEU A 194 7.45 -14.59 9.51
CA LEU A 194 6.80 -15.55 8.64
C LEU A 194 5.33 -15.14 8.52
N LEU A 195 4.93 -14.70 7.33
CA LEU A 195 3.54 -14.41 7.02
C LEU A 195 2.94 -15.64 6.32
N GLY A 196 1.71 -15.98 6.66
CA GLY A 196 1.01 -17.10 6.05
C GLY A 196 -0.45 -16.77 5.82
N THR A 197 -1.03 -17.34 4.78
CA THR A 197 -2.46 -17.25 4.49
C THR A 197 -3.17 -18.38 5.20
N HIS A 198 -4.06 -18.02 6.12
CA HIS A 198 -4.89 -18.94 6.90
C HIS A 198 -6.34 -18.91 6.39
N GLY A 199 -7.08 -20.01 6.51
CA GLY A 199 -8.46 -20.13 6.07
C GLY A 199 -8.62 -20.96 4.81
N THR A 200 -9.70 -20.75 4.05
CA THR A 200 -10.06 -21.58 2.89
C THR A 200 -9.81 -20.87 1.57
N CYS A 201 -9.03 -21.53 0.68
CA CYS A 201 -8.80 -21.13 -0.69
C CYS A 201 -10.01 -21.31 -1.60
N CYS A 202 -10.04 -20.55 -2.68
CA CYS A 202 -10.72 -20.91 -3.93
C CYS A 202 -12.25 -21.00 -3.80
N ASP A 203 -12.85 -20.30 -2.83
CA ASP A 203 -14.29 -20.27 -2.56
C ASP A 203 -14.91 -18.89 -2.86
N GLY A 204 -14.18 -18.04 -3.58
CA GLY A 204 -14.63 -16.72 -4.01
C GLY A 204 -15.15 -15.88 -2.84
N ALA A 205 -16.40 -15.44 -2.92
CA ALA A 205 -17.02 -14.60 -1.89
C ALA A 205 -17.21 -15.30 -0.53
N ASN A 206 -17.11 -16.60 -0.45
CA ASN A 206 -17.20 -17.40 0.78
C ASN A 206 -15.83 -17.71 1.39
N SER A 207 -14.74 -17.35 0.70
CA SER A 207 -13.38 -17.55 1.22
C SER A 207 -13.21 -16.92 2.60
N THR A 208 -12.60 -17.68 3.50
CA THR A 208 -12.26 -17.22 4.85
C THR A 208 -10.79 -16.81 4.97
N TYR A 209 -10.09 -16.70 3.86
CA TYR A 209 -8.69 -16.28 3.85
C TYR A 209 -8.44 -15.01 4.66
N ASN A 210 -7.36 -15.05 5.37
CA ASN A 210 -6.79 -13.94 6.13
C ASN A 210 -5.27 -14.16 6.23
N ILE A 211 -4.50 -13.11 6.45
CA ILE A 211 -3.05 -13.21 6.58
C ILE A 211 -2.67 -13.06 8.04
N VAL A 212 -1.89 -14.02 8.53
CA VAL A 212 -1.35 -14.07 9.89
C VAL A 212 0.17 -14.01 9.86
N VAL A 213 0.79 -13.68 11.01
CA VAL A 213 2.23 -13.52 11.14
C VAL A 213 2.76 -14.04 12.47
N GLY A 214 3.88 -14.75 12.44
CA GLY A 214 4.76 -15.00 13.57
C GLY A 214 6.13 -14.37 13.37
N ARG A 215 6.90 -14.17 14.43
CA ARG A 215 8.25 -13.63 14.33
C ARG A 215 9.28 -14.43 15.13
N SER A 216 10.52 -14.41 14.67
CA SER A 216 11.65 -15.10 15.27
C SER A 216 12.93 -14.27 15.22
N ARG A 217 13.90 -14.56 16.08
CA ARG A 217 15.28 -14.03 15.97
C ARG A 217 16.14 -14.80 14.96
N LYS A 218 15.66 -15.94 14.49
CA LYS A 218 16.35 -16.81 13.53
C LYS A 218 15.41 -17.11 12.37
N VAL A 219 15.93 -17.12 11.16
CA VAL A 219 15.14 -17.50 9.97
C VAL A 219 14.58 -18.92 10.06
N THR A 220 15.22 -19.80 10.83
CA THR A 220 14.78 -21.19 11.09
C THR A 220 13.71 -21.32 12.17
N GLY A 221 13.21 -20.22 12.73
CA GLY A 221 12.22 -20.24 13.81
C GLY A 221 12.81 -20.43 15.23
N PRO A 222 11.97 -20.70 16.25
CA PRO A 222 10.51 -20.78 16.17
C PRO A 222 9.85 -19.43 15.86
N TYR A 223 8.73 -19.43 15.15
CA TYR A 223 7.97 -18.23 14.81
C TYR A 223 6.80 -18.06 15.78
N LEU A 224 6.93 -17.14 16.72
CA LEU A 224 5.94 -16.92 17.76
C LEU A 224 5.03 -15.74 17.39
N ASP A 225 3.74 -15.86 17.70
CA ASP A 225 2.81 -14.75 17.63
C ASP A 225 2.95 -13.78 18.82
N ASN A 226 2.10 -12.77 18.90
CA ASN A 226 2.13 -11.76 19.96
C ASN A 226 1.67 -12.30 21.33
N MET A 227 1.13 -13.51 21.41
CA MET A 227 0.76 -14.20 22.64
C MET A 227 1.80 -15.26 23.04
N GLY A 228 2.84 -15.44 22.22
CA GLY A 228 3.90 -16.43 22.45
C GLY A 228 3.58 -17.84 21.95
N ARG A 229 2.49 -18.02 21.18
CA ARG A 229 2.16 -19.29 20.57
C ARG A 229 2.95 -19.48 19.28
N ASP A 230 3.55 -20.66 19.11
CA ASP A 230 4.32 -21.00 17.91
C ASP A 230 3.40 -21.28 16.72
N MET A 231 3.79 -20.83 15.53
CA MET A 231 3.08 -21.12 14.28
C MET A 231 3.09 -22.63 13.95
N ILE A 232 4.06 -23.39 14.45
CA ILE A 232 4.04 -24.86 14.32
C ILE A 232 2.91 -25.52 15.15
N GLU A 233 2.31 -24.78 16.05
CA GLU A 233 1.16 -25.16 16.86
C GLU A 233 -0.11 -24.40 16.45
N GLY A 234 -0.11 -23.75 15.27
CA GLY A 234 -1.21 -22.96 14.75
C GLY A 234 -1.33 -21.57 15.39
N GLY A 235 -0.21 -21.01 15.90
CA GLY A 235 -0.13 -19.60 16.29
C GLY A 235 -0.18 -18.68 15.07
N GLY A 236 -0.38 -17.39 15.32
CA GLY A 236 -0.38 -16.37 14.27
C GLY A 236 -1.17 -15.12 14.65
N LYS A 237 -0.53 -13.95 14.52
CA LYS A 237 -1.15 -12.66 14.74
C LYS A 237 -1.75 -12.16 13.44
N MET A 238 -3.01 -11.72 13.46
CA MET A 238 -3.70 -11.14 12.29
C MET A 238 -2.97 -9.91 11.74
N VAL A 239 -2.75 -9.90 10.43
CA VAL A 239 -2.23 -8.76 9.64
C VAL A 239 -3.35 -8.11 8.84
N VAL A 240 -4.15 -8.91 8.14
CA VAL A 240 -5.29 -8.46 7.35
C VAL A 240 -6.35 -9.56 7.29
N ALA A 241 -7.61 -9.15 7.32
CA ALA A 241 -8.77 -10.01 7.13
C ALA A 241 -9.73 -9.41 6.09
N ALA A 242 -10.77 -10.14 5.75
CA ALA A 242 -11.86 -9.65 4.91
C ALA A 242 -12.50 -8.39 5.53
N GLY A 243 -12.98 -7.50 4.69
CA GLY A 243 -13.67 -6.29 5.13
C GLY A 243 -14.43 -5.58 4.01
N GLY A 244 -15.60 -5.06 4.33
CA GLY A 244 -16.43 -4.34 3.38
C GLY A 244 -16.90 -5.24 2.24
N ARG A 245 -16.49 -4.90 1.00
CA ARG A 245 -16.92 -5.60 -0.22
C ARG A 245 -15.82 -6.48 -0.83
N VAL A 246 -14.73 -6.70 -0.08
CA VAL A 246 -13.62 -7.59 -0.48
C VAL A 246 -13.44 -8.71 0.55
N THR A 247 -13.24 -9.92 0.06
CA THR A 247 -13.14 -11.13 0.90
C THR A 247 -11.90 -11.94 0.56
N GLY A 248 -11.42 -12.69 1.53
CA GLY A 248 -10.36 -13.65 1.35
C GLY A 248 -9.01 -13.03 0.94
N PRO A 249 -8.41 -12.10 1.73
CA PRO A 249 -7.05 -11.64 1.46
C PRO A 249 -6.04 -12.76 1.68
N GLY A 250 -5.26 -13.06 0.63
CA GLY A 250 -4.23 -14.09 0.68
C GLY A 250 -3.01 -13.76 -0.17
N HIS A 251 -1.96 -14.53 0.02
CA HIS A 251 -0.71 -14.45 -0.73
C HIS A 251 0.02 -13.09 -0.55
N PHE A 252 0.66 -12.94 0.58
CA PHE A 252 1.37 -11.70 0.96
C PHE A 252 2.60 -11.46 0.09
N GLY A 253 2.81 -10.22 -0.33
CA GLY A 253 4.07 -9.71 -0.86
C GLY A 253 4.42 -8.37 -0.21
N ARG A 254 5.69 -8.00 -0.17
CA ARG A 254 6.17 -6.74 0.40
C ARG A 254 6.80 -5.85 -0.67
N LEU A 255 6.45 -4.57 -0.66
CA LEU A 255 7.04 -3.54 -1.51
C LEU A 255 7.57 -2.39 -0.65
N ILE A 256 8.89 -2.24 -0.61
CA ILE A 256 9.57 -1.16 0.11
C ILE A 256 9.83 -0.02 -0.86
N LEU A 257 9.23 1.15 -0.59
CA LEU A 257 9.38 2.35 -1.42
C LEU A 257 10.37 3.36 -0.86
N GLY A 258 10.98 3.05 0.28
CA GLY A 258 11.93 3.92 0.98
C GLY A 258 11.27 5.01 1.81
N GLU A 259 12.07 5.75 2.58
CA GLU A 259 11.67 6.92 3.36
C GLU A 259 10.42 6.70 4.23
N GLY A 260 10.33 5.53 4.88
CA GLY A 260 9.23 5.18 5.77
C GLY A 260 7.93 4.79 5.05
N VAL A 261 7.93 4.59 3.74
CA VAL A 261 6.79 4.08 2.98
C VAL A 261 7.00 2.61 2.64
N GLU A 262 6.15 1.77 3.20
CA GLU A 262 6.09 0.34 2.88
C GLU A 262 4.66 -0.02 2.46
N LYS A 263 4.54 -0.90 1.48
CA LYS A 263 3.28 -1.46 1.02
C LYS A 263 3.31 -2.98 1.15
N MET A 264 2.16 -3.56 1.30
CA MET A 264 1.93 -4.99 1.07
C MET A 264 1.08 -5.17 -0.17
N SER A 265 1.30 -6.26 -0.87
CA SER A 265 0.37 -6.79 -1.89
C SER A 265 -0.25 -8.09 -1.40
N CYS A 266 -1.44 -8.37 -1.90
CA CYS A 266 -2.12 -9.65 -1.78
C CYS A 266 -3.15 -9.75 -2.90
N HIS A 267 -3.81 -10.88 -3.06
CA HIS A 267 -5.09 -10.86 -3.74
C HIS A 267 -6.23 -10.82 -2.73
N TYR A 268 -7.40 -10.37 -3.16
CA TYR A 268 -8.65 -10.77 -2.56
C TYR A 268 -9.24 -11.90 -3.40
N GLU A 269 -9.72 -12.95 -2.77
CA GLU A 269 -10.43 -14.04 -3.47
C GLU A 269 -11.64 -13.53 -4.25
N ALA A 270 -12.34 -12.55 -3.69
CA ALA A 270 -13.42 -11.86 -4.38
C ALA A 270 -13.50 -10.39 -4.04
N ASP A 271 -13.61 -9.56 -5.07
CA ASP A 271 -14.06 -8.19 -4.99
C ASP A 271 -15.50 -8.10 -5.54
N LEU A 272 -16.46 -7.83 -4.65
CA LEU A 272 -17.89 -7.79 -5.00
C LEU A 272 -18.22 -6.59 -5.91
N ASP A 273 -17.39 -5.55 -5.93
CA ASP A 273 -17.53 -4.42 -6.85
C ASP A 273 -16.96 -4.74 -8.23
N GLN A 274 -16.14 -5.79 -8.34
CA GLN A 274 -15.57 -6.32 -9.59
C GLN A 274 -16.24 -7.64 -10.06
N GLY A 275 -17.50 -7.86 -9.66
CA GLY A 275 -18.25 -9.06 -10.03
C GLY A 275 -17.77 -10.32 -9.33
N GLY A 276 -17.21 -10.22 -8.15
CA GLY A 276 -16.73 -11.36 -7.35
C GLY A 276 -15.45 -11.99 -7.89
N ARG A 277 -14.68 -11.29 -8.74
CA ARG A 277 -13.42 -11.78 -9.28
C ARG A 277 -12.27 -11.58 -8.27
N SER A 278 -11.26 -12.43 -8.37
CA SER A 278 -10.00 -12.24 -7.65
C SER A 278 -9.23 -11.06 -8.21
N VAL A 279 -8.75 -10.18 -7.32
CA VAL A 279 -8.11 -8.92 -7.69
C VAL A 279 -6.84 -8.68 -6.88
N LEU A 280 -5.84 -8.04 -7.52
CA LEU A 280 -4.66 -7.52 -6.83
C LEU A 280 -5.06 -6.39 -5.89
N ALA A 281 -4.58 -6.45 -4.67
CA ALA A 281 -4.65 -5.37 -3.69
C ALA A 281 -3.23 -4.92 -3.31
N ILE A 282 -3.04 -3.60 -3.23
CA ILE A 282 -1.82 -2.99 -2.69
C ILE A 282 -2.24 -2.04 -1.58
N ARG A 283 -1.76 -2.28 -0.37
CA ARG A 283 -2.17 -1.54 0.83
C ARG A 283 -0.93 -1.03 1.58
N PRO A 284 -1.03 0.05 2.37
CA PRO A 284 0.03 0.42 3.29
C PRO A 284 0.35 -0.73 4.24
N LEU A 285 1.64 -0.96 4.50
CA LEU A 285 2.11 -1.86 5.54
C LEU A 285 2.62 -1.01 6.70
N LEU A 286 1.88 -1.02 7.79
CA LEU A 286 2.17 -0.26 9.00
C LEU A 286 2.88 -1.14 10.02
N TRP A 287 3.59 -0.50 10.95
CA TRP A 287 4.30 -1.20 12.03
C TRP A 287 3.83 -0.69 13.38
N LYS A 288 3.18 -1.55 14.15
CA LYS A 288 2.70 -1.23 15.49
C LYS A 288 3.34 -2.18 16.51
N ASN A 289 4.10 -1.62 17.44
CA ASN A 289 4.82 -2.39 18.48
C ASN A 289 5.70 -3.51 17.91
N GLY A 290 6.34 -3.25 16.76
CA GLY A 290 7.19 -4.23 16.06
C GLY A 290 6.41 -5.35 15.37
N TRP A 291 5.12 -5.13 15.03
CA TRP A 291 4.29 -6.06 14.27
C TRP A 291 3.74 -5.39 13.01
N PRO A 292 3.73 -6.09 11.87
CA PRO A 292 3.11 -5.58 10.66
C PRO A 292 1.59 -5.60 10.78
N VAL A 293 0.96 -4.57 10.22
CA VAL A 293 -0.50 -4.41 10.15
C VAL A 293 -0.84 -3.78 8.80
N ALA A 294 -1.83 -4.30 8.10
CA ALA A 294 -2.31 -3.66 6.89
C ALA A 294 -3.02 -2.33 7.22
N GLY A 295 -2.54 -1.24 6.62
CA GLY A 295 -3.23 0.05 6.62
C GLY A 295 -4.36 0.09 5.59
N ASP A 296 -5.11 1.19 5.57
CA ASP A 296 -6.11 1.47 4.54
C ASP A 296 -5.53 2.44 3.50
N ASN A 297 -5.88 2.23 2.23
CA ASN A 297 -5.59 3.21 1.20
C ASN A 297 -6.30 4.53 1.51
N PHE A 298 -5.67 5.65 1.13
CA PHE A 298 -6.22 6.98 1.36
C PHE A 298 -7.60 7.12 0.71
N LYS A 299 -8.57 7.63 1.46
CA LYS A 299 -9.94 7.83 1.00
C LYS A 299 -10.15 9.28 0.60
N GLU A 300 -10.88 9.49 -0.48
CA GLU A 300 -11.36 10.82 -0.87
C GLU A 300 -12.28 11.40 0.20
N GLY A 301 -12.29 12.71 0.33
CA GLY A 301 -13.13 13.37 1.32
C GLY A 301 -12.70 14.80 1.60
N THR A 302 -13.38 15.40 2.58
CA THR A 302 -13.03 16.71 3.11
C THR A 302 -12.35 16.55 4.46
N TYR A 303 -11.16 17.14 4.59
CA TYR A 303 -10.28 16.98 5.72
C TYR A 303 -9.70 18.31 6.19
N GLU A 304 -9.34 18.39 7.46
CA GLU A 304 -8.30 19.28 7.94
C GLU A 304 -6.97 18.54 7.86
N ILE A 305 -5.95 19.19 7.26
CA ILE A 305 -4.60 18.65 7.12
C ILE A 305 -3.78 19.17 8.29
N GLU A 306 -3.64 18.35 9.33
CA GLU A 306 -2.91 18.71 10.55
C GLU A 306 -1.45 18.25 10.46
N SER A 307 -0.53 19.13 10.87
CA SER A 307 0.86 18.73 11.07
C SER A 307 0.96 17.72 12.23
N GLU A 308 1.89 16.76 12.16
CA GLU A 308 2.19 15.89 13.32
C GLU A 308 2.66 16.71 14.52
N ARG A 309 3.17 17.89 14.30
CA ARG A 309 3.34 18.93 15.31
C ARG A 309 1.96 19.41 15.75
N ARG A 310 1.46 18.90 16.87
CA ARG A 310 0.09 19.02 17.34
C ARG A 310 -0.43 20.46 17.43
N GLY A 311 -1.69 20.62 17.04
CA GLY A 311 -2.43 21.89 17.16
C GLY A 311 -2.24 22.84 15.98
N TYR A 312 -1.59 22.40 14.90
CA TYR A 312 -1.34 23.21 13.71
C TYR A 312 -1.94 22.55 12.47
N ALA A 313 -2.67 23.34 11.69
CA ALA A 313 -3.29 22.87 10.44
C ALA A 313 -2.88 23.74 9.24
N LEU A 314 -2.85 23.12 8.07
CA LEU A 314 -2.65 23.82 6.80
C LEU A 314 -3.88 24.69 6.50
N GLU A 315 -3.68 26.00 6.28
CA GLU A 315 -4.74 26.93 5.99
C GLU A 315 -4.41 27.90 4.85
N LEU A 316 -5.47 28.39 4.21
CA LEU A 316 -5.37 29.49 3.26
C LEU A 316 -5.07 30.80 3.99
N VAL A 317 -4.15 31.61 3.46
CA VAL A 317 -3.85 32.95 3.99
C VAL A 317 -4.98 33.89 3.61
N VAL A 318 -5.94 34.06 4.50
CA VAL A 318 -7.09 34.94 4.37
C VAL A 318 -7.33 35.70 5.68
N ASP A 319 -8.07 36.79 5.61
CA ASP A 319 -8.50 37.52 6.79
C ASP A 319 -9.39 36.66 7.69
N PHE A 320 -9.48 37.09 8.93
CA PHE A 320 -10.22 36.39 9.98
C PHE A 320 -11.68 36.16 9.60
N VAL A 321 -12.10 34.89 9.60
CA VAL A 321 -13.50 34.52 9.39
C VAL A 321 -14.24 34.52 10.72
N ARG A 322 -15.27 35.35 10.84
CA ARG A 322 -16.12 35.36 12.03
C ARG A 322 -17.04 34.14 12.02
N MET A 323 -16.88 33.29 13.02
CA MET A 323 -17.74 32.14 13.24
C MET A 323 -18.75 32.44 14.37
N ALA A 324 -19.97 31.93 14.27
CA ALA A 324 -20.94 32.01 15.39
C ALA A 324 -20.32 31.37 16.63
N GLY A 325 -20.33 32.14 17.72
CA GLY A 325 -19.72 31.69 18.99
C GLY A 325 -18.22 31.85 19.12
N GLY A 326 -17.54 32.39 18.09
CA GLY A 326 -16.11 32.70 18.13
C GLY A 326 -15.80 33.84 19.09
N MET A 327 -14.88 33.61 19.99
CA MET A 327 -14.31 34.45 21.02
C MET A 327 -15.29 35.45 21.64
N ARG A 328 -15.85 35.07 22.78
CA ARG A 328 -16.25 36.06 23.81
C ARG A 328 -14.98 36.77 24.19
N GLY A 329 -14.77 37.97 23.65
CA GLY A 329 -13.69 38.83 24.09
C GLY A 329 -13.77 38.96 25.62
N PHE A 330 -12.67 38.73 26.31
CA PHE A 330 -12.54 39.00 27.74
C PHE A 330 -12.61 40.50 27.95
N ASN A 331 -13.78 41.08 27.78
CA ASN A 331 -14.06 42.43 28.27
C ASN A 331 -14.71 42.29 29.66
N ARG A 332 -13.88 42.25 30.69
CA ARG A 332 -14.30 42.06 32.09
C ARG A 332 -15.11 43.20 32.65
N ASN A 333 -15.40 44.25 31.90
CA ASN A 333 -15.92 45.50 32.43
C ASN A 333 -17.26 45.98 31.83
N ASN A 334 -17.97 45.19 31.03
CA ASN A 334 -19.30 45.61 30.54
C ASN A 334 -20.32 44.52 30.85
N ASP A 335 -21.26 44.82 31.74
CA ASP A 335 -22.42 44.00 32.10
C ASP A 335 -23.52 43.94 31.02
N GLU A 336 -23.26 44.38 29.80
CA GLU A 336 -24.21 44.25 28.72
C GLU A 336 -24.08 42.86 28.04
N PRO A 337 -25.20 42.15 27.83
CA PRO A 337 -25.20 40.88 27.15
C PRO A 337 -24.69 41.08 25.69
N VAL A 338 -23.56 40.48 25.37
CA VAL A 338 -23.01 40.50 24.02
C VAL A 338 -24.02 39.85 23.08
N LYS A 339 -24.60 40.65 22.16
CA LYS A 339 -25.50 40.14 21.13
C LYS A 339 -24.73 39.11 20.30
N PRO A 340 -25.25 37.89 20.08
CA PRO A 340 -24.59 36.90 19.23
C PRO A 340 -24.42 37.50 17.84
N VAL A 341 -23.18 37.51 17.35
CA VAL A 341 -22.91 37.86 15.94
C VAL A 341 -23.38 36.68 15.08
N PRO A 342 -24.27 36.91 14.11
CA PRO A 342 -24.69 35.85 13.22
C PRO A 342 -23.49 35.17 12.54
N SER A 343 -23.54 33.86 12.41
CA SER A 343 -22.53 33.12 11.58
C SER A 343 -22.61 33.62 10.14
N GLN A 344 -21.47 33.84 9.53
CA GLN A 344 -21.42 34.09 8.09
C GLN A 344 -21.63 32.75 7.37
N GLU A 345 -22.48 32.77 6.35
CA GLU A 345 -22.59 31.61 5.47
C GLU A 345 -21.26 31.38 4.74
N LEU A 346 -20.86 30.11 4.57
CA LEU A 346 -19.61 29.76 3.90
C LEU A 346 -19.48 30.41 2.52
N THR A 347 -20.56 30.44 1.75
CA THR A 347 -20.61 31.05 0.41
C THR A 347 -20.31 32.55 0.43
N ASP A 348 -20.71 33.26 1.48
CA ASP A 348 -20.46 34.69 1.61
C ASP A 348 -19.02 34.96 2.07
N VAL A 349 -18.48 34.11 2.91
CA VAL A 349 -17.09 34.16 3.34
C VAL A 349 -16.14 33.94 2.15
N ILE A 350 -16.39 32.94 1.32
CA ILE A 350 -15.58 32.62 0.14
C ILE A 350 -15.53 33.81 -0.84
N LYS A 351 -16.61 34.57 -0.99
CA LYS A 351 -16.65 35.77 -1.84
C LYS A 351 -15.68 36.87 -1.40
N THR A 352 -15.26 36.86 -0.15
CA THR A 352 -14.29 37.84 0.40
C THR A 352 -12.84 37.43 0.18
N TRP A 353 -12.59 36.22 -0.29
CA TRP A 353 -11.23 35.70 -0.47
C TRP A 353 -10.57 36.29 -1.73
N PRO A 354 -9.20 36.35 -1.75
CA PRO A 354 -8.48 36.83 -2.91
C PRO A 354 -8.83 36.05 -4.18
N THR A 355 -9.00 36.74 -5.30
CA THR A 355 -9.32 36.15 -6.59
C THR A 355 -8.11 35.57 -7.33
N GLY A 356 -6.89 36.02 -6.98
CA GLY A 356 -5.64 35.55 -7.55
C GLY A 356 -5.01 34.41 -6.76
N ASN A 357 -3.75 34.12 -7.05
CA ASN A 357 -2.93 33.20 -6.26
C ASN A 357 -2.85 33.69 -4.81
N THR A 358 -2.89 32.74 -3.89
CA THR A 358 -2.90 33.04 -2.44
C THR A 358 -2.00 32.06 -1.72
N GLY A 359 -1.22 32.54 -0.78
CA GLY A 359 -0.35 31.73 0.05
C GLY A 359 -1.12 30.77 0.95
N VAL A 360 -0.42 29.78 1.44
CA VAL A 360 -0.84 28.90 2.53
C VAL A 360 0.07 29.10 3.73
N ARG A 361 -0.43 28.84 4.92
CA ARG A 361 0.37 28.90 6.15
C ARG A 361 -0.06 27.75 7.08
N ILE A 362 0.71 27.56 8.13
CA ILE A 362 0.34 26.68 9.25
C ILE A 362 -0.25 27.58 10.33
N GLY A 363 -1.53 27.39 10.61
CA GLY A 363 -2.26 28.13 11.62
C GLY A 363 -2.77 27.24 12.74
N ASP A 364 -3.22 27.85 13.84
CA ASP A 364 -3.86 27.12 14.94
C ASP A 364 -5.03 26.29 14.41
N TYR A 365 -5.14 25.04 14.86
CA TYR A 365 -6.22 24.15 14.50
C TYR A 365 -7.56 24.64 15.11
N MET A 366 -8.44 25.18 14.29
CA MET A 366 -9.65 25.90 14.75
C MET A 366 -10.93 25.50 14.01
N PHE A 367 -10.96 24.45 13.21
CA PHE A 367 -12.12 23.97 12.42
C PHE A 367 -12.72 25.03 11.47
N ARG A 368 -11.93 25.94 10.96
CA ARG A 368 -12.41 27.06 10.12
C ARG A 368 -12.52 26.67 8.64
N PRO A 369 -13.41 27.33 7.87
CA PRO A 369 -13.60 27.04 6.46
C PRO A 369 -12.32 27.06 5.62
N HIS A 370 -11.40 27.97 5.88
CA HIS A 370 -10.12 28.09 5.17
C HIS A 370 -9.06 27.07 5.61
N GLN A 371 -9.39 26.16 6.53
CA GLN A 371 -8.60 25.00 6.96
C GLN A 371 -9.15 23.68 6.40
N LYS A 372 -10.28 23.71 5.65
CA LYS A 372 -10.94 22.52 5.13
C LYS A 372 -10.54 22.29 3.66
N TRP A 373 -10.04 21.11 3.40
CA TRP A 373 -9.52 20.72 2.10
C TRP A 373 -10.31 19.51 1.58
N THR A 374 -10.89 19.63 0.41
CA THR A 374 -11.48 18.50 -0.32
C THR A 374 -10.39 17.85 -1.15
N ILE A 375 -10.18 16.56 -0.93
CA ILE A 375 -9.17 15.75 -1.61
C ILE A 375 -9.88 14.74 -2.48
N THR A 376 -9.62 14.78 -3.78
CA THR A 376 -10.27 13.93 -4.78
C THR A 376 -9.22 13.34 -5.71
N ALA A 377 -9.35 12.05 -6.03
CA ALA A 377 -8.50 11.40 -7.00
C ALA A 377 -8.65 12.01 -8.40
N VAL A 378 -7.56 11.96 -9.16
CA VAL A 378 -7.50 12.41 -10.56
C VAL A 378 -6.96 11.23 -11.39
N PRO A 379 -7.80 10.21 -11.68
CA PRO A 379 -7.37 8.96 -12.32
C PRO A 379 -6.70 9.16 -13.67
N GLU A 380 -7.13 10.17 -14.44
CA GLU A 380 -6.56 10.52 -15.74
C GLU A 380 -5.11 11.04 -15.64
N ALA A 381 -4.67 11.45 -14.46
CA ALA A 381 -3.30 11.87 -14.22
C ALA A 381 -2.35 10.68 -13.97
N GLY A 382 -2.87 9.42 -13.97
CA GLY A 382 -2.13 8.22 -13.60
C GLY A 382 -1.99 8.07 -12.08
N GLY A 383 -1.03 7.27 -11.66
CA GLY A 383 -0.83 6.95 -10.25
C GLY A 383 0.62 6.78 -9.84
N TYR A 384 0.78 6.18 -8.69
CA TYR A 384 2.04 5.74 -8.09
C TYR A 384 1.78 4.44 -7.32
N PRO A 385 2.79 3.69 -6.86
CA PRO A 385 2.55 2.40 -6.22
C PRO A 385 1.49 2.46 -5.11
N GLY A 386 0.33 1.83 -5.40
CA GLY A 386 -0.79 1.70 -4.50
C GLY A 386 -1.81 2.84 -4.48
N GLY A 387 -1.72 3.86 -5.35
CA GLY A 387 -2.72 4.93 -5.36
C GLY A 387 -2.68 5.88 -6.56
N PRO A 388 -3.77 6.64 -6.79
CA PRO A 388 -3.84 7.69 -7.80
C PRO A 388 -3.14 8.97 -7.34
N TYR A 389 -2.92 9.90 -8.27
CA TYR A 389 -2.69 11.29 -7.89
C TYR A 389 -3.99 11.96 -7.46
N TYR A 390 -3.87 12.93 -6.56
CA TYR A 390 -4.98 13.67 -5.98
C TYR A 390 -4.89 15.16 -6.32
N LYS A 391 -6.04 15.82 -6.45
CA LYS A 391 -6.16 17.27 -6.27
C LYS A 391 -6.53 17.57 -4.84
N ILE A 392 -6.01 18.66 -4.30
CA ILE A 392 -6.28 19.17 -2.95
C ILE A 392 -6.83 20.58 -3.13
N VAL A 393 -8.11 20.79 -2.87
CA VAL A 393 -8.78 22.08 -3.07
C VAL A 393 -9.42 22.55 -1.76
N ILE A 394 -9.50 23.86 -1.56
CA ILE A 394 -10.27 24.43 -0.44
C ILE A 394 -11.73 24.03 -0.58
N ALA A 395 -12.33 23.48 0.46
CA ALA A 395 -13.69 22.97 0.47
C ALA A 395 -14.70 24.07 0.02
N GLY A 396 -15.59 23.68 -0.90
CA GLY A 396 -16.58 24.59 -1.48
C GLY A 396 -16.05 25.53 -2.58
N THR A 397 -14.81 25.31 -3.04
CA THR A 397 -14.20 26.10 -4.14
C THR A 397 -13.45 25.19 -5.13
N ASP A 398 -12.97 25.79 -6.24
CA ASP A 398 -12.04 25.15 -7.18
C ASP A 398 -10.58 25.53 -6.89
N ARG A 399 -10.34 26.30 -5.81
CA ARG A 399 -9.00 26.79 -5.45
C ARG A 399 -8.10 25.63 -5.02
N ALA A 400 -7.07 25.38 -5.84
CA ALA A 400 -6.22 24.21 -5.72
C ALA A 400 -4.85 24.51 -5.11
N LEU A 401 -4.36 23.61 -4.28
CA LEU A 401 -2.97 23.59 -3.79
C LEU A 401 -2.02 23.30 -4.96
N ALA A 402 -0.94 24.07 -5.07
CA ALA A 402 0.04 23.95 -6.14
C ALA A 402 1.46 24.19 -5.65
N ALA A 403 2.44 23.48 -6.26
CA ALA A 403 3.85 23.70 -6.08
C ALA A 403 4.35 24.83 -7.01
N THR A 404 5.34 25.61 -6.56
CA THR A 404 6.00 26.63 -7.38
C THR A 404 7.43 26.23 -7.77
N ALA A 405 8.01 26.99 -8.70
CA ALA A 405 9.39 26.78 -9.15
C ALA A 405 10.44 27.07 -8.05
N GLU A 406 10.06 27.84 -7.05
CA GLU A 406 10.89 28.20 -5.89
C GLU A 406 10.74 27.18 -4.74
N ALA A 407 10.12 26.01 -5.02
CA ALA A 407 9.78 24.99 -4.04
C ALA A 407 8.86 25.49 -2.92
N GLU A 408 8.02 26.46 -3.23
CA GLU A 408 7.00 26.98 -2.33
C GLU A 408 5.63 26.32 -2.61
N VAL A 409 4.70 26.50 -1.69
CA VAL A 409 3.33 26.00 -1.81
C VAL A 409 2.37 27.17 -1.75
N ILE A 410 1.51 27.25 -2.76
CA ILE A 410 0.47 28.27 -2.88
C ILE A 410 -0.88 27.63 -3.20
N THR A 411 -1.93 28.43 -3.22
CA THR A 411 -3.17 28.06 -3.90
C THR A 411 -3.36 28.90 -5.15
N VAL A 412 -3.81 28.25 -6.22
CA VAL A 412 -4.25 28.88 -7.47
C VAL A 412 -5.77 28.91 -7.54
N PRO A 413 -6.39 29.88 -8.22
CA PRO A 413 -7.85 30.05 -8.21
C PRO A 413 -8.66 28.83 -8.68
N THR A 414 -8.10 28.06 -9.63
CA THR A 414 -8.79 26.95 -10.26
C THR A 414 -7.86 25.78 -10.50
N PHE A 415 -8.33 24.57 -10.25
CA PHE A 415 -7.65 23.35 -10.65
C PHE A 415 -7.70 23.20 -12.18
N THR A 416 -6.54 23.02 -12.81
CA THR A 416 -6.39 22.87 -14.26
C THR A 416 -5.80 21.53 -14.68
N GLY A 417 -5.38 20.70 -13.71
CA GLY A 417 -4.82 19.38 -13.96
C GLY A 417 -3.33 19.38 -14.34
N VAL A 418 -2.65 20.53 -14.26
CA VAL A 418 -1.20 20.59 -14.49
C VAL A 418 -0.44 19.83 -13.38
N PRO A 419 0.75 19.26 -13.69
CA PRO A 419 1.45 18.34 -12.78
C PRO A 419 1.76 18.92 -11.40
N GLU A 420 2.00 20.21 -11.27
CA GLU A 420 2.28 20.91 -10.01
C GLU A 420 1.05 21.05 -9.08
N GLN A 421 -0.15 20.78 -9.60
CA GLN A 421 -1.42 20.77 -8.84
C GLN A 421 -1.85 19.35 -8.43
N LEU A 422 -1.05 18.35 -8.79
CA LEU A 422 -1.30 16.94 -8.51
C LEU A 422 -0.43 16.48 -7.35
N TRP A 423 -1.03 15.75 -6.42
CA TRP A 423 -0.39 15.36 -5.17
C TRP A 423 -0.40 13.86 -4.96
N ARG A 424 0.72 13.34 -4.48
CA ARG A 424 0.86 11.98 -3.96
C ARG A 424 0.70 12.04 -2.45
N ILE A 425 -0.08 11.09 -1.89
CA ILE A 425 -0.32 10.95 -0.45
C ILE A 425 0.06 9.53 -0.06
N ASP A 426 1.15 9.37 0.68
CA ASP A 426 1.60 8.08 1.18
C ASP A 426 1.34 7.97 2.67
N GLN A 427 0.73 6.87 3.12
CA GLN A 427 0.74 6.53 4.53
C GLN A 427 2.09 5.91 4.90
N LEU A 428 2.67 6.43 5.97
CA LEU A 428 3.96 6.00 6.50
C LEU A 428 3.79 4.80 7.43
N ILE A 429 4.88 4.12 7.71
CA ILE A 429 4.90 2.92 8.58
C ILE A 429 4.38 3.19 10.00
N ASP A 430 4.42 4.42 10.49
CA ASP A 430 3.88 4.84 11.79
C ASP A 430 2.41 5.26 11.77
N GLY A 431 1.79 5.28 10.57
CA GLY A 431 0.40 5.64 10.37
C GLY A 431 0.16 7.10 10.00
N THR A 432 1.17 7.97 10.12
CA THR A 432 1.12 9.36 9.62
C THR A 432 1.23 9.39 8.09
N TYR A 433 1.22 10.58 7.49
CA TYR A 433 1.22 10.72 6.04
C TYR A 433 2.33 11.65 5.56
N ARG A 434 2.84 11.34 4.36
CA ARG A 434 3.68 12.19 3.55
C ARG A 434 2.88 12.71 2.36
N ILE A 435 2.98 14.01 2.08
CA ILE A 435 2.31 14.68 0.97
C ILE A 435 3.39 15.21 0.02
N MET A 436 3.34 14.85 -1.26
CA MET A 436 4.33 15.25 -2.26
C MET A 436 3.64 15.75 -3.53
N PRO A 437 4.07 16.84 -4.15
CA PRO A 437 3.60 17.19 -5.49
C PRO A 437 4.11 16.17 -6.52
N LYS A 438 3.35 15.96 -7.57
CA LYS A 438 3.77 15.14 -8.71
C LYS A 438 5.04 15.69 -9.36
N VAL A 439 5.09 17.00 -9.48
CA VAL A 439 6.23 17.75 -10.04
C VAL A 439 6.42 19.04 -9.27
N VAL A 440 7.67 19.37 -8.98
CA VAL A 440 8.09 20.72 -8.62
C VAL A 440 8.64 21.37 -9.90
N PRO A 441 8.06 22.47 -10.39
CA PRO A 441 8.52 23.10 -11.64
C PRO A 441 10.02 23.40 -11.59
N ASN A 442 10.71 23.14 -12.69
CA ASN A 442 12.16 23.34 -12.84
C ASN A 442 13.05 22.51 -11.90
N SER A 443 12.51 21.55 -11.18
CA SER A 443 13.28 20.65 -10.29
C SER A 443 13.09 19.19 -10.70
N LYS A 444 14.14 18.38 -10.48
CA LYS A 444 14.10 16.92 -10.56
C LYS A 444 14.05 16.27 -9.17
N GLU A 445 14.11 17.06 -8.12
CA GLU A 445 14.11 16.58 -6.76
C GLU A 445 12.72 16.15 -6.33
N LYS A 446 12.66 15.06 -5.57
CA LYS A 446 11.42 14.58 -4.94
C LYS A 446 11.28 15.26 -3.58
N LEU A 447 10.51 16.34 -3.57
CA LEU A 447 10.24 17.11 -2.36
C LEU A 447 8.88 16.76 -1.76
N ALA A 448 8.75 16.95 -0.46
CA ALA A 448 7.52 16.78 0.30
C ALA A 448 7.05 18.09 0.90
N LEU A 449 5.75 18.18 1.17
CA LEU A 449 5.17 19.26 1.97
C LEU A 449 5.70 19.15 3.40
N VAL A 450 6.35 20.20 3.88
CA VAL A 450 6.99 20.28 5.19
C VAL A 450 6.56 21.58 5.86
N SER A 451 6.29 21.53 7.15
CA SER A 451 6.06 22.74 7.95
C SER A 451 7.41 23.30 8.42
N SER A 452 7.94 24.29 7.68
CA SER A 452 9.18 24.94 8.04
C SER A 452 8.96 26.10 9.01
N GLY A 453 9.71 26.15 10.10
CA GLY A 453 9.52 27.16 11.15
C GLY A 453 8.14 27.04 11.80
N ASP A 454 7.58 28.17 12.26
CA ASP A 454 6.33 28.16 13.03
C ASP A 454 5.07 28.26 12.18
N SER A 455 5.15 28.75 10.96
CA SER A 455 3.94 29.06 10.19
C SER A 455 4.05 28.87 8.66
N THR A 456 5.20 28.54 8.11
CA THR A 456 5.41 28.51 6.68
C THR A 456 5.53 27.07 6.18
N PRO A 457 4.52 26.56 5.43
CA PRO A 457 4.67 25.34 4.67
C PRO A 457 5.55 25.57 3.45
N THR A 458 6.44 24.64 3.15
CA THR A 458 7.33 24.65 2.00
C THR A 458 7.50 23.25 1.43
N LEU A 459 8.19 23.14 0.31
CA LEU A 459 8.60 21.84 -0.24
C LEU A 459 10.08 21.63 0.07
N ALA A 460 10.38 20.54 0.77
CA ALA A 460 11.74 20.18 1.17
C ALA A 460 11.94 18.66 1.12
N THR A 461 13.19 18.24 1.28
CA THR A 461 13.52 16.82 1.43
C THR A 461 12.76 16.25 2.63
N PHE A 462 12.11 15.11 2.41
CA PHE A 462 11.36 14.43 3.46
C PHE A 462 12.29 13.88 4.54
N ASP A 463 11.92 14.07 5.80
CA ASP A 463 12.60 13.47 6.96
C ASP A 463 11.58 12.67 7.81
N MET A 464 11.73 11.34 7.79
CA MET A 464 10.88 10.43 8.57
C MET A 464 10.96 10.66 10.08
N ASN A 465 12.03 11.25 10.59
CA ASN A 465 12.23 11.50 12.01
C ASN A 465 11.75 12.90 12.46
N SER A 466 11.26 13.70 11.54
CA SER A 466 10.79 15.06 11.81
C SER A 466 9.27 15.14 11.78
N ASP A 467 8.66 15.58 12.85
CA ASP A 467 7.21 15.87 12.92
C ASP A 467 6.79 16.97 11.93
N ASN A 468 7.74 17.82 11.51
CA ASN A 468 7.50 18.86 10.51
C ASN A 468 7.26 18.29 9.09
N SER A 469 7.68 17.05 8.83
CA SER A 469 7.54 16.40 7.52
C SER A 469 6.30 15.50 7.43
N LYS A 470 5.56 15.35 8.54
CA LYS A 470 4.46 14.40 8.66
C LYS A 470 3.12 15.09 8.89
N TRP A 471 2.08 14.46 8.38
CA TRP A 471 0.73 15.00 8.35
C TRP A 471 -0.30 13.98 8.81
N ASN A 472 -1.41 14.49 9.31
CA ASN A 472 -2.63 13.74 9.63
C ASN A 472 -3.82 14.35 8.91
N PHE A 473 -4.79 13.50 8.58
CA PHE A 473 -6.04 13.92 7.95
C PHE A 473 -7.20 13.68 8.92
N LYS A 474 -7.86 14.74 9.33
CA LYS A 474 -9.05 14.68 10.18
C LYS A 474 -10.29 14.88 9.32
N ALA A 475 -11.09 13.80 9.19
CA ALA A 475 -12.33 13.84 8.42
C ALA A 475 -13.38 14.71 9.12
N HIS A 476 -14.22 15.33 8.30
CA HIS A 476 -15.39 16.13 8.71
C HIS A 476 -16.65 15.30 8.71
#